data_54147aec5310202978fbf2318e6a14f8
#
_entry.id   54147aec5310202978fbf2318e6a14f8
#
_cell.length_a   1.000
_cell.length_b   1.000
_cell.length_c   1.000
_cell.angle_alpha   90.00
_cell.angle_beta   90.00
_cell.angle_gamma   90.00
#
_symmetry.space_group_name_H-M   'P 1'
#
loop_
_entity.id
_entity.type
_entity.pdbx_description
1 polymer ?
#
loop_
_entity_poly.entity_id
_entity_poly.type
_entity_poly.pdbx_seq_one_letter_code
_entity_poly.pdbx_strand_id
1 'polypeptide(L)'
;TTRLVGSEMCIRDRKFYRELQKQGIHCACFNPFRPVLSIILNNRDHRKITVIDGKVAYTGGFNLADEYINEKRKFGYWKDAGLRMTGAGVWSFTSMFLEMWDYITKTEDDYEFYRKASELPEDAVTGPGYIQPYSDSPLDHEDVGENVYLNLIEHAKKYVYIFTPYLILGSEMTTALVNAVKCGVDVRIVVPGIPDKKMVYLLTQANFEHLLKHGVKIYKYTPGFIHSKCFVVDDVYAAVGTINLDYRSLYLHFECGTFMYKTKAVMQVKADALETFTKCHEMTKEECHNKLFIHRVFLGALKLFAPLL
;
A
#
# COMPACT_ATOMS: atom_id res chain seq x y z
N THR A 1 0.65 -0.85 -28.11
CA THR A 1 0.45 0.57 -27.74
C THR A 1 0.80 0.77 -26.28
N THR A 2 1.76 1.68 -25.97
CA THR A 2 2.12 1.99 -24.58
C THR A 2 1.23 3.10 -24.05
N ARG A 3 0.55 2.85 -22.93
CA ARG A 3 -0.36 3.79 -22.27
C ARG A 3 0.11 4.04 -20.84
N LEU A 4 -0.01 5.26 -20.37
CA LEU A 4 0.34 5.69 -19.01
C LEU A 4 -0.77 6.55 -18.41
N VAL A 5 -1.24 6.20 -17.23
CA VAL A 5 -2.09 7.04 -16.39
C VAL A 5 -1.32 7.43 -15.13
N GLY A 6 -1.42 8.66 -14.69
CA GLY A 6 -0.83 9.12 -13.45
C GLY A 6 -1.58 10.31 -12.87
N SER A 7 -1.44 10.50 -11.55
CA SER A 7 -1.92 11.69 -10.85
C SER A 7 -0.87 12.79 -10.87
N GLU A 8 -1.22 13.95 -11.39
CA GLU A 8 -0.33 15.11 -11.46
C GLU A 8 -0.29 15.84 -10.11
N MET A 9 0.90 16.03 -9.55
CA MET A 9 1.09 16.77 -8.29
C MET A 9 1.71 18.14 -8.47
N CYS A 10 2.33 18.45 -9.63
CA CYS A 10 2.94 19.78 -9.89
C CYS A 10 3.11 20.08 -11.39
N ILE A 11 3.36 21.37 -11.68
CA ILE A 11 3.52 21.90 -13.07
C ILE A 11 4.67 21.20 -13.84
N ARG A 12 5.66 20.67 -13.15
CA ARG A 12 6.78 19.96 -13.74
C ARG A 12 6.36 18.67 -14.48
N ASP A 13 5.34 18.01 -13.94
CA ASP A 13 4.86 16.74 -14.49
C ASP A 13 4.14 16.92 -15.82
N ARG A 14 3.50 18.09 -16.05
CA ARG A 14 2.87 18.42 -17.35
C ARG A 14 3.85 18.46 -18.52
N LYS A 15 5.09 18.92 -18.29
CA LYS A 15 6.13 18.90 -19.32
C LYS A 15 6.55 17.48 -19.62
N PHE A 16 6.69 16.65 -18.59
CA PHE A 16 7.05 15.25 -18.71
C PHE A 16 6.07 14.43 -19.55
N TYR A 17 4.76 14.58 -19.30
CA TYR A 17 3.74 13.92 -20.14
C TYR A 17 3.85 14.30 -21.61
N ARG A 18 4.06 15.58 -21.92
CA ARG A 18 4.23 16.04 -23.29
C ARG A 18 5.47 15.46 -23.97
N GLU A 19 6.53 15.26 -23.22
CA GLU A 19 7.76 14.63 -23.74
C GLU A 19 7.55 13.16 -24.03
N LEU A 20 6.85 12.43 -23.16
CA LEU A 20 6.47 11.04 -23.39
C LEU A 20 5.54 10.89 -24.61
N GLN A 21 4.57 11.79 -24.75
CA GLN A 21 3.68 11.78 -25.93
C GLN A 21 4.44 12.00 -27.24
N LYS A 22 5.49 12.85 -27.25
CA LYS A 22 6.35 13.03 -28.42
C LYS A 22 7.11 11.75 -28.80
N GLN A 23 7.34 10.86 -27.84
CA GLN A 23 7.97 9.57 -28.03
C GLN A 23 6.97 8.44 -28.38
N GLY A 24 5.71 8.79 -28.66
CA GLY A 24 4.67 7.82 -29.03
C GLY A 24 3.99 7.12 -27.85
N ILE A 25 4.23 7.56 -26.61
CA ILE A 25 3.57 7.00 -25.43
C ILE A 25 2.25 7.73 -25.21
N HIS A 26 1.14 7.01 -25.17
CA HIS A 26 -0.16 7.59 -24.86
C HIS A 26 -0.25 7.85 -23.34
N CYS A 27 -0.39 9.12 -22.97
CA CYS A 27 -0.42 9.53 -21.56
C CYS A 27 -1.72 10.26 -21.24
N ALA A 28 -2.31 9.94 -20.09
CA ALA A 28 -3.48 10.62 -19.53
C ALA A 28 -3.23 10.98 -18.06
N CYS A 29 -3.78 12.10 -17.63
CA CYS A 29 -3.65 12.57 -16.25
C CYS A 29 -5.00 12.48 -15.54
N PHE A 30 -5.03 11.70 -14.45
CA PHE A 30 -6.19 11.61 -13.59
C PHE A 30 -6.21 12.77 -12.59
N ASN A 31 -7.37 13.44 -12.50
CA ASN A 31 -7.70 14.47 -11.53
C ASN A 31 -6.55 15.47 -11.29
N PRO A 32 -6.18 16.29 -12.30
CA PRO A 32 -5.10 17.27 -12.19
C PRO A 32 -5.35 18.23 -11.03
N PHE A 33 -4.28 18.61 -10.32
CA PHE A 33 -4.37 19.49 -9.16
C PHE A 33 -5.02 20.83 -9.54
N ARG A 34 -6.11 21.17 -8.86
CA ARG A 34 -6.74 22.49 -8.90
C ARG A 34 -6.73 23.04 -7.46
N PRO A 35 -6.29 24.28 -7.21
CA PRO A 35 -6.26 24.86 -5.87
C PRO A 35 -7.68 25.27 -5.41
N VAL A 36 -8.55 24.29 -5.20
CA VAL A 36 -9.92 24.46 -4.72
C VAL A 36 -10.11 23.55 -3.50
N LEU A 37 -10.72 24.05 -2.45
CA LEU A 37 -11.11 23.27 -1.27
C LEU A 37 -12.29 22.35 -1.63
N SER A 38 -12.00 21.17 -2.13
CA SER A 38 -13.01 20.15 -2.42
C SER A 38 -12.47 18.78 -2.01
N ILE A 39 -13.26 18.02 -1.26
CA ILE A 39 -12.93 16.67 -0.82
C ILE A 39 -12.79 15.73 -2.03
N ILE A 40 -13.69 15.83 -3.01
CA ILE A 40 -13.67 15.02 -4.23
C ILE A 40 -12.41 15.28 -5.09
N LEU A 41 -11.88 16.50 -5.08
CA LEU A 41 -10.64 16.84 -5.78
C LEU A 41 -9.38 16.32 -5.07
N ASN A 42 -9.51 15.77 -3.87
CA ASN A 42 -8.42 15.11 -3.15
C ASN A 42 -8.25 13.63 -3.49
N ASN A 43 -9.22 13.02 -4.20
CA ASN A 43 -9.08 11.64 -4.64
C ASN A 43 -7.93 11.53 -5.65
N ARG A 44 -7.01 10.60 -5.40
CA ARG A 44 -5.84 10.36 -6.25
C ARG A 44 -5.82 8.90 -6.67
N ASP A 45 -5.33 8.65 -7.87
CA ASP A 45 -4.96 7.29 -8.25
C ASP A 45 -3.58 6.98 -7.66
N HIS A 46 -3.56 6.20 -6.60
CA HIS A 46 -2.35 5.79 -5.90
C HIS A 46 -1.91 4.38 -6.29
N ARG A 47 -2.62 3.73 -7.21
CA ARG A 47 -2.27 2.42 -7.73
C ARG A 47 -0.96 2.49 -8.50
N LYS A 48 -0.15 1.45 -8.40
CA LYS A 48 1.07 1.24 -9.16
C LYS A 48 0.89 -0.05 -9.94
N ILE A 49 0.43 0.08 -11.16
CA ILE A 49 0.10 -1.05 -12.04
C ILE A 49 0.94 -0.92 -13.31
N THR A 50 1.69 -1.96 -13.64
CA THR A 50 2.35 -2.10 -14.93
C THR A 50 1.93 -3.41 -15.53
N VAL A 51 1.29 -3.37 -16.70
CA VAL A 51 0.90 -4.55 -17.47
C VAL A 51 1.68 -4.58 -18.77
N ILE A 52 2.25 -5.73 -19.08
CA ILE A 52 3.01 -5.97 -20.30
C ILE A 52 2.28 -7.02 -21.13
N ASP A 53 1.82 -6.61 -22.32
CA ASP A 53 1.16 -7.44 -23.33
C ASP A 53 -0.07 -8.24 -22.79
N GLY A 54 -0.69 -7.80 -21.68
CA GLY A 54 -1.75 -8.53 -21.01
C GLY A 54 -1.30 -9.85 -20.34
N LYS A 55 0.00 -10.17 -20.35
CA LYS A 55 0.56 -11.47 -19.90
C LYS A 55 1.27 -11.39 -18.57
N VAL A 56 1.85 -10.25 -18.26
CA VAL A 56 2.59 -10.03 -17.02
C VAL A 56 2.12 -8.72 -16.38
N ALA A 57 1.85 -8.75 -15.08
CA ALA A 57 1.56 -7.56 -14.31
C ALA A 57 2.56 -7.38 -13.15
N TYR A 58 2.86 -6.14 -12.84
CA TYR A 58 3.61 -5.73 -11.65
C TYR A 58 2.77 -4.74 -10.85
N THR A 59 2.78 -4.92 -9.54
CA THR A 59 2.19 -3.98 -8.57
C THR A 59 2.99 -3.96 -7.28
N GLY A 60 2.79 -2.93 -6.45
CA GLY A 60 3.46 -2.79 -5.16
C GLY A 60 3.53 -1.36 -4.70
N GLY A 61 4.34 -1.07 -3.67
CA GLY A 61 4.47 0.26 -3.08
C GLY A 61 5.28 1.26 -3.91
N PHE A 62 6.08 0.81 -4.86
CA PHE A 62 7.11 1.60 -5.53
C PHE A 62 6.58 2.57 -6.60
N ASN A 63 7.06 3.79 -6.59
CA ASN A 63 6.89 4.77 -7.68
C ASN A 63 8.11 4.78 -8.60
N LEU A 64 7.98 5.37 -9.78
CA LEU A 64 9.08 5.58 -10.71
C LEU A 64 9.88 6.84 -10.32
N ALA A 65 10.78 6.70 -9.35
CA ALA A 65 11.65 7.79 -8.89
C ALA A 65 12.97 7.23 -8.32
N ASP A 66 14.01 8.06 -8.32
CA ASP A 66 15.38 7.69 -7.94
C ASP A 66 15.49 7.18 -6.48
N GLU A 67 14.62 7.67 -5.60
CA GLU A 67 14.59 7.24 -4.20
C GLU A 67 14.23 5.75 -4.06
N TYR A 68 13.31 5.25 -4.91
CA TYR A 68 12.80 3.87 -4.85
C TYR A 68 13.82 2.83 -5.32
N ILE A 69 14.80 3.25 -6.11
CA ILE A 69 15.92 2.41 -6.57
C ILE A 69 17.22 2.68 -5.79
N ASN A 70 17.15 3.50 -4.73
CA ASN A 70 18.27 3.88 -3.88
C ASN A 70 19.41 4.65 -4.56
N GLU A 71 19.16 5.27 -5.72
CA GLU A 71 20.07 6.22 -6.36
C GLU A 71 20.15 7.53 -5.55
N LYS A 72 19.02 7.95 -4.96
CA LYS A 72 18.97 9.06 -3.99
C LYS A 72 18.61 8.52 -2.61
N ARG A 73 19.48 8.72 -1.63
CA ARG A 73 19.31 8.22 -0.25
C ARG A 73 18.92 9.31 0.75
N LYS A 74 18.00 10.17 0.38
CA LYS A 74 17.52 11.27 1.24
C LYS A 74 16.97 10.80 2.59
N PHE A 75 16.38 9.61 2.64
CA PHE A 75 15.74 9.00 3.81
C PHE A 75 16.42 7.69 4.22
N GLY A 76 17.75 7.57 4.00
CA GLY A 76 18.48 6.32 4.18
C GLY A 76 18.17 5.31 3.08
N TYR A 77 18.29 4.03 3.40
CA TYR A 77 17.95 2.96 2.46
C TYR A 77 16.42 2.85 2.33
N TRP A 78 15.92 2.97 1.11
CA TRP A 78 14.50 2.82 0.78
C TRP A 78 14.18 1.35 0.55
N LYS A 79 13.31 0.79 1.38
CA LYS A 79 12.82 -0.58 1.23
C LYS A 79 11.36 -0.56 0.80
N ASP A 80 11.08 -1.24 -0.29
CA ASP A 80 9.71 -1.45 -0.77
C ASP A 80 9.45 -2.92 -1.08
N ALA A 81 8.20 -3.25 -1.40
CA ALA A 81 7.77 -4.56 -1.85
C ALA A 81 6.87 -4.47 -3.07
N GLY A 82 6.97 -5.45 -3.93
CA GLY A 82 6.11 -5.58 -5.09
C GLY A 82 5.97 -7.01 -5.53
N LEU A 83 5.01 -7.25 -6.39
CA LEU A 83 4.69 -8.55 -6.97
C LEU A 83 4.84 -8.52 -8.49
N ARG A 84 5.35 -9.63 -9.02
CA ARG A 84 5.22 -9.99 -10.42
C ARG A 84 4.17 -11.10 -10.53
N MET A 85 3.20 -10.90 -11.40
CA MET A 85 2.09 -11.82 -11.63
C MET A 85 2.02 -12.25 -13.09
N THR A 86 1.63 -13.50 -13.32
CA THR A 86 1.30 -14.06 -14.62
C THR A 86 -0.01 -14.84 -14.50
N GLY A 87 -0.68 -15.06 -15.63
CA GLY A 87 -1.93 -15.82 -15.67
C GLY A 87 -3.18 -14.95 -15.50
N ALA A 88 -4.31 -15.59 -15.24
CA ALA A 88 -5.64 -14.95 -15.26
C ALA A 88 -5.77 -13.71 -14.36
N GLY A 89 -5.03 -13.65 -13.24
CA GLY A 89 -5.01 -12.47 -12.37
C GLY A 89 -4.46 -11.19 -13.00
N VAL A 90 -3.71 -11.30 -14.12
CA VAL A 90 -3.25 -10.13 -14.90
C VAL A 90 -4.41 -9.34 -15.46
N TRP A 91 -5.49 -10.04 -15.82
CA TRP A 91 -6.72 -9.39 -16.31
C TRP A 91 -7.29 -8.38 -15.31
N SER A 92 -7.31 -8.70 -14.02
CA SER A 92 -7.81 -7.77 -13.00
C SER A 92 -7.02 -6.45 -12.99
N PHE A 93 -5.70 -6.50 -13.13
CA PHE A 93 -4.90 -5.26 -13.22
C PHE A 93 -5.09 -4.55 -14.56
N THR A 94 -5.30 -5.29 -15.64
CA THR A 94 -5.58 -4.73 -16.96
C THR A 94 -6.92 -3.98 -16.94
N SER A 95 -7.98 -4.57 -16.39
CA SER A 95 -9.28 -3.92 -16.26
C SER A 95 -9.24 -2.68 -15.39
N MET A 96 -8.59 -2.73 -14.23
CA MET A 96 -8.39 -1.55 -13.36
C MET A 96 -7.70 -0.39 -14.09
N PHE A 97 -6.75 -0.69 -14.97
CA PHE A 97 -6.09 0.33 -15.79
C PHE A 97 -7.01 0.87 -16.88
N LEU A 98 -7.69 -0.02 -17.63
CA LEU A 98 -8.57 0.36 -18.73
C LEU A 98 -9.76 1.19 -18.24
N GLU A 99 -10.40 0.83 -17.14
CA GLU A 99 -11.48 1.61 -16.52
C GLU A 99 -11.05 3.06 -16.26
N MET A 100 -9.87 3.27 -15.68
CA MET A 100 -9.35 4.61 -15.44
C MET A 100 -8.97 5.32 -16.73
N TRP A 101 -8.38 4.58 -17.69
CA TRP A 101 -8.02 5.12 -18.98
C TRP A 101 -9.25 5.62 -19.74
N ASP A 102 -10.28 4.79 -19.90
CA ASP A 102 -11.52 5.11 -20.59
C ASP A 102 -12.27 6.26 -19.92
N TYR A 103 -12.27 6.27 -18.57
CA TYR A 103 -12.86 7.37 -17.82
C TYR A 103 -12.20 8.72 -18.14
N ILE A 104 -10.87 8.77 -18.24
CA ILE A 104 -10.12 10.02 -18.47
C ILE A 104 -10.18 10.44 -19.94
N THR A 105 -9.98 9.49 -20.86
CA THR A 105 -9.86 9.76 -22.29
C THR A 105 -11.20 9.82 -23.00
N LYS A 106 -12.27 9.36 -22.33
CA LYS A 106 -13.62 9.22 -22.91
C LYS A 106 -13.63 8.29 -24.12
N THR A 107 -12.82 7.26 -24.07
CA THR A 107 -12.78 6.16 -25.03
C THR A 107 -13.53 4.94 -24.47
N GLU A 108 -13.84 4.01 -25.34
CA GLU A 108 -14.37 2.70 -25.01
C GLU A 108 -13.42 1.66 -25.60
N ASP A 109 -12.61 1.02 -24.76
CA ASP A 109 -11.70 -0.03 -25.20
C ASP A 109 -12.42 -1.38 -25.34
N ASP A 110 -11.92 -2.24 -26.22
CA ASP A 110 -12.39 -3.63 -26.34
C ASP A 110 -11.78 -4.48 -25.19
N TYR A 111 -12.49 -4.58 -24.09
CA TYR A 111 -12.06 -5.33 -22.91
C TYR A 111 -11.86 -6.82 -23.21
N GLU A 112 -12.66 -7.38 -24.12
CA GLU A 112 -12.54 -8.79 -24.47
C GLU A 112 -11.24 -9.10 -25.25
N PHE A 113 -10.79 -8.16 -26.08
CA PHE A 113 -9.49 -8.25 -26.74
C PHE A 113 -8.35 -8.36 -25.71
N TYR A 114 -8.36 -7.51 -24.68
CA TYR A 114 -7.33 -7.54 -23.65
C TYR A 114 -7.46 -8.73 -22.70
N ARG A 115 -8.70 -9.19 -22.43
CA ARG A 115 -8.95 -10.35 -21.56
C ARG A 115 -8.34 -11.62 -22.13
N LYS A 116 -8.49 -11.86 -23.41
CA LYS A 116 -7.90 -13.01 -24.11
C LYS A 116 -6.37 -13.08 -23.99
N ALA A 117 -5.69 -11.94 -23.89
CA ALA A 117 -4.25 -11.91 -23.76
C ALA A 117 -3.75 -12.47 -22.41
N SER A 118 -4.59 -12.46 -21.36
CA SER A 118 -4.27 -12.97 -20.03
C SER A 118 -4.60 -14.45 -19.82
N GLU A 119 -5.26 -15.09 -20.78
CA GLU A 119 -5.60 -16.50 -20.70
C GLU A 119 -4.32 -17.36 -20.70
N LEU A 120 -4.29 -18.32 -19.79
CA LEU A 120 -3.21 -19.30 -19.76
C LEU A 120 -3.46 -20.39 -20.82
N PRO A 121 -2.40 -20.96 -21.40
CA PRO A 121 -2.52 -22.20 -22.15
C PRO A 121 -3.20 -23.29 -21.33
N GLU A 122 -3.93 -24.21 -21.97
CA GLU A 122 -4.65 -25.30 -21.28
C GLU A 122 -3.72 -26.21 -20.46
N ASP A 123 -2.47 -26.31 -20.88
CA ASP A 123 -1.41 -27.11 -20.22
C ASP A 123 -0.60 -26.33 -19.18
N ALA A 124 -1.00 -25.10 -18.86
CA ALA A 124 -0.29 -24.30 -17.89
C ALA A 124 -0.29 -24.95 -16.50
N VAL A 125 0.90 -25.12 -15.94
CA VAL A 125 1.05 -25.61 -14.56
C VAL A 125 0.65 -24.51 -13.58
N THR A 126 -0.45 -24.72 -12.87
CA THR A 126 -0.89 -23.82 -11.79
C THR A 126 -0.26 -24.27 -10.47
N GLY A 127 0.17 -23.30 -9.65
CA GLY A 127 0.66 -23.57 -8.30
C GLY A 127 -0.48 -23.82 -7.30
N PRO A 128 -0.17 -24.26 -6.08
CA PRO A 128 -1.18 -24.37 -5.03
C PRO A 128 -1.68 -23.01 -4.58
N GLY A 129 -2.94 -22.98 -4.07
CA GLY A 129 -3.56 -21.79 -3.49
C GLY A 129 -4.19 -20.85 -4.50
N TYR A 130 -4.54 -19.65 -4.02
CA TYR A 130 -5.28 -18.66 -4.79
C TYR A 130 -4.60 -17.30 -4.69
N ILE A 131 -4.68 -16.53 -5.77
CA ILE A 131 -4.23 -15.14 -5.86
C ILE A 131 -5.40 -14.32 -6.37
N GLN A 132 -5.79 -13.30 -5.62
CA GLN A 132 -6.89 -12.41 -5.96
C GLN A 132 -6.41 -10.96 -5.94
N PRO A 133 -6.16 -10.33 -7.09
CA PRO A 133 -6.04 -8.90 -7.17
C PRO A 133 -7.38 -8.23 -6.81
N TYR A 134 -7.31 -7.10 -6.13
CA TYR A 134 -8.48 -6.29 -5.79
C TYR A 134 -8.16 -4.80 -5.92
N SER A 135 -9.17 -4.00 -6.18
CA SER A 135 -9.09 -2.54 -6.15
C SER A 135 -9.92 -2.00 -4.99
N ASP A 136 -9.58 -0.81 -4.59
CA ASP A 136 -10.32 0.00 -3.62
C ASP A 136 -10.63 1.34 -4.26
N SER A 137 -11.85 1.83 -4.08
CA SER A 137 -12.35 3.03 -4.72
C SER A 137 -13.04 3.94 -3.70
N PRO A 138 -12.70 5.22 -3.65
CA PRO A 138 -13.38 6.16 -2.74
C PRO A 138 -14.81 6.54 -3.22
N LEU A 139 -15.33 5.93 -4.28
CA LEU A 139 -16.57 6.33 -4.93
C LEU A 139 -17.72 5.32 -4.81
N ASP A 140 -17.46 4.11 -4.33
CA ASP A 140 -18.44 3.03 -4.29
C ASP A 140 -19.01 2.74 -2.88
N HIS A 141 -18.53 3.46 -1.86
CA HIS A 141 -18.93 3.30 -0.47
C HIS A 141 -18.58 1.94 0.14
N GLU A 142 -17.56 1.26 -0.39
CA GLU A 142 -17.06 -0.02 0.10
C GLU A 142 -15.56 0.10 0.41
N ASP A 143 -15.20 0.03 1.68
CA ASP A 143 -13.80 0.16 2.13
C ASP A 143 -13.08 -1.19 1.99
N VAL A 144 -12.87 -1.64 0.73
CA VAL A 144 -12.32 -2.97 0.40
C VAL A 144 -10.94 -3.17 1.03
N GLY A 145 -10.08 -2.16 0.97
CA GLY A 145 -8.72 -2.23 1.51
C GLY A 145 -8.71 -2.46 3.02
N GLU A 146 -9.51 -1.70 3.77
CA GLU A 146 -9.65 -1.86 5.21
C GLU A 146 -10.24 -3.22 5.56
N ASN A 147 -11.32 -3.63 4.87
CA ASN A 147 -11.99 -4.91 5.08
C ASN A 147 -11.06 -6.10 4.83
N VAL A 148 -10.21 -6.06 3.80
CA VAL A 148 -9.19 -7.11 3.56
C VAL A 148 -8.19 -7.16 4.72
N TYR A 149 -7.73 -6.02 5.23
CA TYR A 149 -6.77 -5.98 6.32
C TYR A 149 -7.38 -6.42 7.65
N LEU A 150 -8.61 -6.00 7.96
CA LEU A 150 -9.35 -6.47 9.14
C LEU A 150 -9.54 -7.99 9.08
N ASN A 151 -9.94 -8.52 7.94
CA ASN A 151 -10.13 -9.95 7.72
C ASN A 151 -8.85 -10.74 7.96
N LEU A 152 -7.70 -10.27 7.46
CA LEU A 152 -6.39 -10.88 7.71
C LEU A 152 -6.03 -10.93 9.20
N ILE A 153 -6.29 -9.85 9.94
CA ILE A 153 -5.99 -9.76 11.38
C ILE A 153 -6.91 -10.69 12.18
N GLU A 154 -8.21 -10.69 11.88
CA GLU A 154 -9.22 -11.48 12.60
C GLU A 154 -9.06 -12.98 12.38
N HIS A 155 -8.56 -13.42 11.22
CA HIS A 155 -8.28 -14.82 10.92
C HIS A 155 -6.94 -15.32 11.45
N ALA A 156 -6.06 -14.43 11.95
CA ALA A 156 -4.77 -14.81 12.52
C ALA A 156 -4.92 -15.69 13.75
N LYS A 157 -4.13 -16.76 13.82
CA LYS A 157 -4.09 -17.73 14.96
C LYS A 157 -2.74 -17.80 15.65
N LYS A 158 -1.65 -17.52 14.91
CA LYS A 158 -0.28 -17.61 15.41
C LYS A 158 0.43 -16.26 15.34
N TYR A 159 0.41 -15.62 14.18
CA TYR A 159 1.08 -14.33 13.97
C TYR A 159 0.46 -13.53 12.82
N VAL A 160 0.59 -12.22 12.91
CA VAL A 160 0.42 -11.28 11.80
C VAL A 160 1.57 -10.29 11.79
N TYR A 161 2.28 -10.19 10.66
CA TYR A 161 3.36 -9.23 10.45
C TYR A 161 2.93 -8.22 9.41
N ILE A 162 3.06 -6.94 9.74
CA ILE A 162 2.53 -5.80 8.99
C ILE A 162 3.67 -4.84 8.68
N PHE A 163 3.72 -4.37 7.45
CA PHE A 163 4.66 -3.35 6.99
C PHE A 163 3.87 -2.17 6.43
N THR A 164 4.13 -0.99 6.95
CA THR A 164 3.46 0.22 6.48
C THR A 164 4.35 1.46 6.70
N PRO A 165 4.40 2.40 5.74
CA PRO A 165 5.13 3.65 5.93
C PRO A 165 4.44 4.59 6.92
N TYR A 166 3.12 4.48 7.05
CA TYR A 166 2.30 5.32 7.92
C TYR A 166 1.39 4.44 8.78
N LEU A 167 1.25 4.78 10.05
CA LEU A 167 0.44 4.04 11.02
C LEU A 167 -0.55 5.02 11.68
N ILE A 168 -1.61 5.34 10.95
CA ILE A 168 -2.67 6.28 11.38
C ILE A 168 -3.99 5.50 11.34
N LEU A 169 -4.27 4.82 12.45
CA LEU A 169 -5.33 3.82 12.53
C LEU A 169 -6.65 4.42 12.99
N GLY A 170 -7.75 3.94 12.41
CA GLY A 170 -9.10 4.04 12.94
C GLY A 170 -9.31 3.17 14.18
N SER A 171 -10.51 3.26 14.76
CA SER A 171 -10.92 2.51 15.95
C SER A 171 -11.03 1.01 15.65
N GLU A 172 -11.55 0.65 14.49
CA GLU A 172 -11.79 -0.70 14.02
C GLU A 172 -10.48 -1.48 13.91
N MET A 173 -9.54 -0.91 13.17
CA MET A 173 -8.20 -1.50 12.98
C MET A 173 -7.43 -1.62 14.30
N THR A 174 -7.49 -0.57 15.13
CA THR A 174 -6.87 -0.58 16.47
C THR A 174 -7.45 -1.68 17.35
N THR A 175 -8.77 -1.83 17.36
CA THR A 175 -9.48 -2.87 18.12
C THR A 175 -9.13 -4.26 17.63
N ALA A 176 -9.11 -4.49 16.31
CA ALA A 176 -8.74 -5.78 15.72
C ALA A 176 -7.32 -6.20 16.12
N LEU A 177 -6.32 -5.30 16.00
CA LEU A 177 -4.94 -5.56 16.40
C LEU A 177 -4.80 -5.92 17.88
N VAL A 178 -5.47 -5.15 18.77
CA VAL A 178 -5.46 -5.40 20.22
C VAL A 178 -6.15 -6.73 20.56
N ASN A 179 -7.26 -7.04 19.92
CA ASN A 179 -7.96 -8.30 20.14
C ASN A 179 -7.15 -9.50 19.66
N ALA A 180 -6.47 -9.40 18.51
CA ALA A 180 -5.57 -10.45 18.04
C ALA A 180 -4.49 -10.77 19.08
N VAL A 181 -3.83 -9.73 19.65
CA VAL A 181 -2.84 -9.94 20.75
C VAL A 181 -3.47 -10.61 21.97
N LYS A 182 -4.68 -10.18 22.38
CA LYS A 182 -5.38 -10.80 23.54
C LYS A 182 -5.75 -12.26 23.27
N CYS A 183 -5.95 -12.63 22.02
CA CYS A 183 -6.15 -14.02 21.59
C CYS A 183 -4.84 -14.83 21.47
N GLY A 184 -3.68 -14.23 21.81
CA GLY A 184 -2.38 -14.90 21.78
C GLY A 184 -1.63 -14.83 20.45
N VAL A 185 -2.09 -14.00 19.50
CA VAL A 185 -1.44 -13.79 18.20
C VAL A 185 -0.20 -12.89 18.37
N ASP A 186 0.93 -13.26 17.77
CA ASP A 186 2.13 -12.41 17.69
C ASP A 186 1.95 -11.33 16.63
N VAL A 187 1.54 -10.14 17.06
CA VAL A 187 1.30 -8.98 16.17
C VAL A 187 2.54 -8.12 16.10
N ARG A 188 3.13 -7.98 14.91
CA ARG A 188 4.33 -7.15 14.66
C ARG A 188 4.08 -6.16 13.56
N ILE A 189 4.41 -4.89 13.80
CA ILE A 189 4.26 -3.80 12.83
C ILE A 189 5.62 -3.16 12.59
N VAL A 190 6.04 -3.07 11.33
CA VAL A 190 7.27 -2.36 10.93
C VAL A 190 6.91 -1.02 10.34
N VAL A 191 7.57 0.02 10.83
CA VAL A 191 7.44 1.41 10.39
C VAL A 191 8.80 2.00 10.04
N PRO A 192 8.88 3.15 9.30
CA PRO A 192 10.15 3.78 9.00
C PRO A 192 10.97 4.18 10.23
N GLY A 193 12.28 4.01 10.16
CA GLY A 193 13.21 4.58 11.13
C GLY A 193 13.52 6.06 10.83
N ILE A 194 13.63 6.41 9.55
CA ILE A 194 13.84 7.78 9.06
C ILE A 194 12.59 8.21 8.29
N PRO A 195 11.80 9.19 8.77
CA PRO A 195 10.56 9.59 8.12
C PRO A 195 10.78 10.48 6.90
N ASP A 196 9.89 10.35 5.90
CA ASP A 196 9.80 11.26 4.74
C ASP A 196 9.03 12.55 5.08
N LYS A 197 7.96 12.44 5.87
CA LYS A 197 7.07 13.53 6.28
C LYS A 197 6.98 13.60 7.81
N LYS A 198 7.60 14.62 8.39
CA LYS A 198 7.70 14.77 9.86
C LYS A 198 6.33 14.80 10.57
N MET A 199 5.35 15.52 10.02
CA MET A 199 4.01 15.64 10.62
C MET A 199 3.25 14.31 10.62
N VAL A 200 3.26 13.60 9.50
CA VAL A 200 2.65 12.26 9.36
C VAL A 200 3.32 11.25 10.30
N TYR A 201 4.64 11.36 10.46
CA TYR A 201 5.37 10.50 11.40
C TYR A 201 5.03 10.78 12.86
N LEU A 202 4.75 12.03 13.23
CA LEU A 202 4.25 12.36 14.57
C LEU A 202 2.90 11.70 14.83
N LEU A 203 2.00 11.67 13.85
CA LEU A 203 0.72 10.93 13.96
C LEU A 203 0.94 9.41 14.07
N THR A 204 1.86 8.86 13.28
CA THR A 204 2.28 7.45 13.41
C THR A 204 2.74 7.16 14.85
N GLN A 205 3.62 7.98 15.39
CA GLN A 205 4.11 7.83 16.77
C GLN A 205 3.02 7.99 17.85
N ALA A 206 1.96 8.74 17.56
CA ALA A 206 0.86 8.93 18.50
C ALA A 206 0.05 7.62 18.76
N ASN A 207 0.16 6.65 17.87
CA ASN A 207 -0.48 5.34 18.03
C ASN A 207 0.40 4.33 18.78
N PHE A 208 1.72 4.56 18.89
CA PHE A 208 2.65 3.59 19.46
C PHE A 208 2.34 3.26 20.92
N GLU A 209 2.13 4.29 21.77
CA GLU A 209 1.90 4.08 23.20
C GLU A 209 0.71 3.15 23.47
N HIS A 210 -0.40 3.39 22.77
CA HIS A 210 -1.60 2.57 22.92
C HIS A 210 -1.37 1.12 22.46
N LEU A 211 -0.77 0.92 21.30
CA LEU A 211 -0.53 -0.40 20.73
C LEU A 211 0.48 -1.20 21.58
N LEU A 212 1.61 -0.59 21.97
CA LEU A 212 2.62 -1.21 22.81
C LEU A 212 2.08 -1.58 24.20
N LYS A 213 1.21 -0.73 24.80
CA LYS A 213 0.55 -1.01 26.07
C LYS A 213 -0.27 -2.31 26.00
N HIS A 214 -0.88 -2.58 24.87
CA HIS A 214 -1.71 -3.76 24.66
C HIS A 214 -0.95 -4.97 24.08
N GLY A 215 0.37 -4.88 23.93
CA GLY A 215 1.24 -6.00 23.55
C GLY A 215 1.50 -6.14 22.05
N VAL A 216 1.03 -5.21 21.22
CA VAL A 216 1.46 -5.13 19.81
C VAL A 216 2.94 -4.73 19.79
N LYS A 217 3.76 -5.44 19.02
CA LYS A 217 5.19 -5.14 18.87
C LYS A 217 5.41 -4.19 17.69
N ILE A 218 6.14 -3.11 17.92
CA ILE A 218 6.44 -2.11 16.91
C ILE A 218 7.94 -2.09 16.64
N TYR A 219 8.30 -2.17 15.38
CA TYR A 219 9.68 -2.23 14.89
C TYR A 219 9.97 -1.01 14.01
N LYS A 220 11.05 -0.30 14.28
CA LYS A 220 11.56 0.78 13.43
C LYS A 220 12.65 0.24 12.50
N TYR A 221 12.46 0.37 11.20
CA TYR A 221 13.44 -0.01 10.20
C TYR A 221 14.65 0.93 10.23
N THR A 222 15.75 0.51 10.87
CA THR A 222 16.90 1.39 11.17
C THR A 222 17.68 1.85 9.95
N PRO A 223 17.79 1.08 8.82
CA PRO A 223 18.55 1.54 7.67
C PRO A 223 17.94 2.75 6.95
N GLY A 224 16.63 3.05 7.17
CA GLY A 224 16.02 4.17 6.48
C GLY A 224 14.51 4.17 6.45
N PHE A 225 13.95 4.35 5.26
CA PHE A 225 12.52 4.44 5.03
C PHE A 225 11.96 3.13 4.50
N ILE A 226 11.03 2.52 5.23
CA ILE A 226 10.27 1.38 4.73
C ILE A 226 8.96 1.88 4.11
N HIS A 227 8.74 1.55 2.84
CA HIS A 227 7.56 1.96 2.08
C HIS A 227 6.71 0.77 1.63
N SER A 228 7.06 -0.45 2.05
CA SER A 228 6.29 -1.65 1.80
C SER A 228 4.90 -1.57 2.46
N LYS A 229 3.87 -2.09 1.79
CA LYS A 229 2.53 -2.29 2.30
C LYS A 229 2.22 -3.76 2.16
N CYS A 230 2.54 -4.51 3.21
CA CYS A 230 2.45 -5.96 3.21
C CYS A 230 1.86 -6.46 4.52
N PHE A 231 1.07 -7.51 4.39
CA PHE A 231 0.63 -8.35 5.49
C PHE A 231 1.04 -9.79 5.21
N VAL A 232 1.47 -10.52 6.23
CA VAL A 232 1.64 -11.96 6.16
C VAL A 232 1.14 -12.60 7.46
N VAL A 233 0.33 -13.67 7.31
CA VAL A 233 -0.41 -14.28 8.41
C VAL A 233 -0.27 -15.81 8.34
N ASP A 234 0.21 -16.41 9.42
CA ASP A 234 0.15 -17.84 9.75
C ASP A 234 0.71 -18.79 8.67
N ASP A 235 1.59 -18.37 7.77
CA ASP A 235 2.05 -19.13 6.59
C ASP A 235 0.93 -19.42 5.57
N VAL A 236 -0.23 -18.81 5.74
CA VAL A 236 -1.45 -19.12 4.98
C VAL A 236 -1.87 -17.97 4.09
N TYR A 237 -1.82 -16.74 4.60
CA TYR A 237 -2.29 -15.56 3.91
C TYR A 237 -1.21 -14.51 3.77
N ALA A 238 -1.26 -13.75 2.69
CA ALA A 238 -0.53 -12.51 2.56
C ALA A 238 -1.31 -11.51 1.71
N ALA A 239 -1.05 -10.22 1.94
CA ALA A 239 -1.47 -9.14 1.04
C ALA A 239 -0.27 -8.25 0.73
N VAL A 240 -0.13 -7.85 -0.53
CA VAL A 240 0.88 -6.89 -1.01
C VAL A 240 0.20 -5.94 -1.97
N GLY A 241 0.42 -4.64 -1.79
CA GLY A 241 -0.25 -3.66 -2.64
C GLY A 241 0.23 -2.24 -2.43
N THR A 242 -0.68 -1.30 -2.68
CA THR A 242 -0.42 0.12 -2.61
C THR A 242 -0.99 0.78 -1.36
N ILE A 243 -1.87 0.08 -0.61
CA ILE A 243 -2.70 0.60 0.48
C ILE A 243 -1.90 0.76 1.77
N ASN A 244 -1.70 2.00 2.22
CA ASN A 244 -1.11 2.29 3.52
C ASN A 244 -2.14 2.12 4.65
N LEU A 245 -1.66 2.02 5.90
CA LEU A 245 -2.49 2.15 7.09
C LEU A 245 -2.63 3.63 7.49
N ASP A 246 -3.23 4.43 6.61
CA ASP A 246 -3.58 5.83 6.84
C ASP A 246 -4.93 6.18 6.19
N TYR A 247 -5.53 7.27 6.65
CA TYR A 247 -6.87 7.71 6.23
C TYR A 247 -6.98 7.96 4.72
N ARG A 248 -5.93 8.49 4.10
CA ARG A 248 -5.97 8.77 2.66
C ARG A 248 -6.02 7.53 1.82
N SER A 249 -5.19 6.55 2.17
CA SER A 249 -5.16 5.27 1.45
C SER A 249 -6.43 4.48 1.67
N LEU A 250 -6.97 4.47 2.90
CA LEU A 250 -8.13 3.63 3.21
C LEU A 250 -9.47 4.21 2.71
N TYR A 251 -9.58 5.56 2.53
CA TYR A 251 -10.90 6.16 2.28
C TYR A 251 -10.95 7.19 1.13
N LEU A 252 -9.80 7.67 0.65
CA LEU A 252 -9.77 8.80 -0.29
C LEU A 252 -9.06 8.51 -1.61
N HIS A 253 -8.27 7.45 -1.69
CA HIS A 253 -7.50 7.13 -2.88
C HIS A 253 -8.06 5.92 -3.62
N PHE A 254 -7.86 5.91 -4.96
CA PHE A 254 -7.92 4.65 -5.68
C PHE A 254 -6.66 3.85 -5.36
N GLU A 255 -6.84 2.67 -4.82
CA GLU A 255 -5.77 1.78 -4.40
C GLU A 255 -5.94 0.39 -5.02
N CYS A 256 -4.92 -0.45 -4.93
CA CYS A 256 -5.03 -1.85 -5.28
C CYS A 256 -4.14 -2.72 -4.41
N GLY A 257 -4.50 -3.97 -4.33
CA GLY A 257 -3.74 -4.99 -3.63
C GLY A 257 -3.88 -6.36 -4.28
N THR A 258 -3.11 -7.28 -3.78
CA THR A 258 -3.17 -8.69 -4.15
C THR A 258 -3.27 -9.51 -2.88
N PHE A 259 -4.40 -10.15 -2.69
CA PHE A 259 -4.62 -11.14 -1.65
C PHE A 259 -4.10 -12.50 -2.11
N MET A 260 -3.37 -13.20 -1.24
CA MET A 260 -2.78 -14.51 -1.52
C MET A 260 -3.14 -15.50 -0.43
N TYR A 261 -3.58 -16.68 -0.85
CA TYR A 261 -3.95 -17.78 0.05
C TYR A 261 -3.19 -19.03 -0.33
N LYS A 262 -2.40 -19.57 0.61
CA LYS A 262 -1.62 -20.83 0.47
C LYS A 262 -0.73 -20.92 -0.78
N THR A 263 -0.26 -19.80 -1.29
CA THR A 263 0.67 -19.76 -2.42
C THR A 263 2.12 -19.74 -1.96
N LYS A 264 3.06 -20.09 -2.85
CA LYS A 264 4.49 -19.95 -2.58
C LYS A 264 4.90 -18.51 -2.25
N ALA A 265 4.20 -17.53 -2.81
CA ALA A 265 4.47 -16.11 -2.58
C ALA A 265 4.22 -15.70 -1.11
N VAL A 266 3.28 -16.33 -0.40
CA VAL A 266 3.08 -16.11 1.05
C VAL A 266 4.38 -16.35 1.82
N MET A 267 5.08 -17.45 1.51
CA MET A 267 6.35 -17.77 2.17
C MET A 267 7.49 -16.84 1.77
N GLN A 268 7.45 -16.25 0.56
CA GLN A 268 8.42 -15.25 0.14
C GLN A 268 8.20 -13.93 0.91
N VAL A 269 6.93 -13.50 1.09
CA VAL A 269 6.60 -12.33 1.92
C VAL A 269 7.03 -12.56 3.37
N LYS A 270 6.81 -13.78 3.92
CA LYS A 270 7.30 -14.13 5.27
C LYS A 270 8.83 -14.06 5.37
N ALA A 271 9.54 -14.62 4.42
CA ALA A 271 11.01 -14.62 4.42
C ALA A 271 11.55 -13.17 4.40
N ASP A 272 10.99 -12.30 3.54
CA ASP A 272 11.32 -10.88 3.51
C ASP A 272 11.00 -10.18 4.84
N ALA A 273 9.88 -10.52 5.47
CA ALA A 273 9.51 -10.00 6.78
C ALA A 273 10.53 -10.38 7.87
N LEU A 274 10.89 -11.65 7.95
CA LEU A 274 11.86 -12.15 8.93
C LEU A 274 13.25 -11.51 8.73
N GLU A 275 13.72 -11.40 7.49
CA GLU A 275 14.97 -10.70 7.18
C GLU A 275 14.89 -9.21 7.59
N THR A 276 13.76 -8.56 7.34
CA THR A 276 13.58 -7.15 7.68
C THR A 276 13.63 -6.92 9.19
N PHE A 277 13.03 -7.79 10.01
CA PHE A 277 13.10 -7.69 11.47
C PHE A 277 14.54 -7.67 11.99
N THR A 278 15.48 -8.38 11.34
CA THR A 278 16.90 -8.36 11.75
C THR A 278 17.56 -6.99 11.60
N LYS A 279 16.95 -6.11 10.79
CA LYS A 279 17.43 -4.74 10.50
C LYS A 279 16.60 -3.68 11.24
N CYS A 280 15.75 -4.09 12.18
CA CYS A 280 14.87 -3.20 12.90
C CYS A 280 15.25 -3.07 14.36
N HIS A 281 14.91 -1.94 14.95
CA HIS A 281 14.90 -1.74 16.39
C HIS A 281 13.48 -1.97 16.92
N GLU A 282 13.30 -2.90 17.85
CA GLU A 282 12.03 -3.11 18.54
C GLU A 282 11.82 -1.99 19.56
N MET A 283 10.68 -1.31 19.46
CA MET A 283 10.32 -0.19 20.35
C MET A 283 9.86 -0.69 21.70
N THR A 284 10.39 -0.08 22.77
CA THR A 284 9.93 -0.36 24.14
C THR A 284 8.85 0.61 24.59
N LYS A 285 8.11 0.23 25.65
CA LYS A 285 7.10 1.11 26.27
C LYS A 285 7.75 2.35 26.87
N GLU A 286 8.94 2.19 27.46
CA GLU A 286 9.72 3.24 28.12
C GLU A 286 10.14 4.32 27.12
N GLU A 287 10.55 3.96 25.92
CA GLU A 287 10.91 4.90 24.85
C GLU A 287 9.73 5.78 24.42
N CYS A 288 8.51 5.29 24.55
CA CYS A 288 7.29 6.05 24.25
C CYS A 288 6.85 6.93 25.43
N HIS A 289 7.09 6.50 26.67
CA HIS A 289 6.62 7.17 27.89
C HIS A 289 7.42 8.41 28.24
N ASN A 290 8.70 8.47 27.86
CA ASN A 290 9.62 9.59 28.17
C ASN A 290 9.31 10.89 27.39
N LYS A 291 8.17 11.00 26.71
CA LYS A 291 7.76 12.24 26.04
C LYS A 291 7.10 13.19 27.04
N LEU A 292 7.49 14.47 27.00
CA LEU A 292 6.89 15.53 27.81
C LEU A 292 5.36 15.55 27.69
N PHE A 293 4.65 15.81 28.78
CA PHE A 293 3.18 15.89 28.82
C PHE A 293 2.61 16.81 27.73
N ILE A 294 3.23 17.97 27.50
CA ILE A 294 2.84 18.92 26.44
C ILE A 294 2.90 18.27 25.04
N HIS A 295 3.91 17.42 24.79
CA HIS A 295 4.03 16.71 23.52
C HIS A 295 2.89 15.69 23.34
N ARG A 296 2.47 15.02 24.42
CA ARG A 296 1.32 14.07 24.38
C ARG A 296 0.00 14.79 24.10
N VAL A 297 -0.22 15.95 24.71
CA VAL A 297 -1.40 16.80 24.45
C VAL A 297 -1.40 17.28 22.98
N PHE A 298 -0.24 17.72 22.50
CA PHE A 298 -0.09 18.14 21.09
C PHE A 298 -0.39 16.99 20.11
N LEU A 299 0.12 15.79 20.37
CA LEU A 299 -0.17 14.61 19.55
C LEU A 299 -1.66 14.23 19.59
N GLY A 300 -2.31 14.37 20.76
CA GLY A 300 -3.75 14.15 20.90
C GLY A 300 -4.56 15.12 20.05
N ALA A 301 -4.22 16.40 20.08
CA ALA A 301 -4.84 17.42 19.24
C ALA A 301 -4.58 17.17 17.76
N LEU A 302 -3.36 16.76 17.40
CA LEU A 302 -2.99 16.46 16.01
C LEU A 302 -3.81 15.28 15.42
N LYS A 303 -4.21 14.30 16.24
CA LYS A 303 -5.09 13.19 15.82
C LYS A 303 -6.45 13.67 15.28
N LEU A 304 -6.98 14.79 15.76
CA LEU A 304 -8.24 15.34 15.25
C LEU A 304 -8.13 15.79 13.78
N PHE A 305 -6.91 16.07 13.32
CA PHE A 305 -6.62 16.46 11.94
C PHE A 305 -6.15 15.30 11.06
N ALA A 306 -6.09 14.08 11.61
CA ALA A 306 -5.64 12.90 10.87
C ALA A 306 -6.37 12.68 9.54
N PRO A 307 -7.70 12.91 9.42
CA PRO A 307 -8.43 12.78 8.15
C PRO A 307 -8.03 13.82 7.09
N LEU A 308 -7.34 14.90 7.48
CA LEU A 308 -6.95 15.99 6.58
C LEU A 308 -5.49 15.87 6.10
N LEU A 309 -4.70 15.01 6.73
CA LEU A 309 -3.26 14.82 6.48
C LEU A 309 -2.97 13.54 5.71
#